data_4631e9a05202789c25856c59416feba4
#
_entry.id   4631e9a05202789c25856c59416feba4
#
_cell.length_a   1.000
_cell.length_b   1.000
_cell.length_c   1.000
_cell.angle_alpha   90.00
_cell.angle_beta   90.00
_cell.angle_gamma   90.00
#
_symmetry.space_group_name_H-M   'P 1'
#
loop_
_entity.id
_entity.type
_entity.pdbx_description
1 polymer ?
#
loop_
_entity_poly.entity_id
_entity_poly.type
_entity_poly.pdbx_seq_one_letter_code
_entity_poly.pdbx_strand_id
1 'polypeptide(L)'
;MEIIRRYRGVLAMVVVLWLTMLAGCATKQERAEQLARTRQYIKEAVANRQLRIDVRSMNTMRYGSKIVTPDFFLELRGDTLRSYLPYLGVAHQAPMTSPSEGLNFETVLKSYQQTNPKTDLARIDIEAKTKEDFFVYHIDVFYTGKAVISVRSQHRDPISFDGEVVEMER
;
A
#
# COMPACT_ATOMS: atom_id res chain seq x y z
N MET A 1 64.26 -13.95 5.83
CA MET A 1 63.26 -13.69 4.77
C MET A 1 61.85 -14.28 5.08
N GLU A 2 61.66 -15.24 5.97
CA GLU A 2 60.36 -15.81 6.31
C GLU A 2 59.46 -14.95 7.19
N ILE A 3 60.02 -14.10 8.06
CA ILE A 3 59.26 -13.23 8.97
C ILE A 3 58.44 -12.20 8.19
N ILE A 4 59.01 -11.62 7.14
CA ILE A 4 58.31 -10.59 6.31
C ILE A 4 57.15 -11.22 5.54
N ARG A 5 57.22 -12.50 5.19
CA ARG A 5 56.17 -13.23 4.47
C ARG A 5 54.95 -13.49 5.38
N ARG A 6 55.15 -13.78 6.65
CA ARG A 6 54.08 -13.96 7.67
C ARG A 6 53.33 -12.67 7.96
N TYR A 7 54.05 -11.54 8.09
CA TYR A 7 53.41 -10.22 8.31
C TYR A 7 52.57 -9.76 7.13
N ARG A 8 52.94 -10.08 5.90
CA ARG A 8 52.15 -9.77 4.70
C ARG A 8 50.83 -10.51 4.69
N GLY A 9 50.78 -11.77 5.16
CA GLY A 9 49.56 -12.56 5.27
C GLY A 9 48.60 -12.02 6.35
N VAL A 10 49.13 -11.66 7.51
CA VAL A 10 48.35 -11.08 8.61
C VAL A 10 47.80 -9.72 8.22
N LEU A 11 48.63 -8.88 7.56
CA LEU A 11 48.19 -7.57 7.10
C LEU A 11 47.06 -7.67 6.04
N ALA A 12 47.18 -8.59 5.12
CA ALA A 12 46.13 -8.87 4.13
C ALA A 12 44.82 -9.34 4.77
N MET A 13 44.91 -10.20 5.79
CA MET A 13 43.73 -10.69 6.52
C MET A 13 43.01 -9.56 7.30
N VAL A 14 43.77 -8.67 7.94
CA VAL A 14 43.23 -7.49 8.65
C VAL A 14 42.56 -6.54 7.68
N VAL A 15 43.15 -6.29 6.50
CA VAL A 15 42.56 -5.41 5.47
C VAL A 15 41.26 -6.00 4.94
N VAL A 16 41.19 -7.31 4.68
CA VAL A 16 39.96 -7.98 4.24
C VAL A 16 38.88 -7.92 5.34
N LEU A 17 39.25 -8.09 6.60
CA LEU A 17 38.31 -7.99 7.72
C LEU A 17 37.76 -6.55 7.88
N TRP A 18 38.57 -5.54 7.63
CA TRP A 18 38.15 -4.12 7.64
C TRP A 18 37.21 -3.80 6.46
N LEU A 19 37.48 -4.32 5.27
CA LEU A 19 36.62 -4.14 4.09
C LEU A 19 35.22 -4.77 4.28
N THR A 20 35.13 -5.91 4.96
CA THR A 20 33.82 -6.55 5.23
C THR A 20 32.99 -5.78 6.25
N MET A 21 33.61 -5.05 7.18
CA MET A 21 32.88 -4.20 8.14
C MET A 21 32.29 -2.94 7.49
N LEU A 22 32.89 -2.42 6.42
CA LEU A 22 32.38 -1.25 5.71
C LEU A 22 31.17 -1.56 4.84
N ALA A 23 31.03 -2.77 4.31
CA ALA A 23 29.90 -3.18 3.50
C ALA A 23 28.57 -3.29 4.28
N GLY A 24 28.63 -3.59 5.59
CA GLY A 24 27.45 -3.72 6.44
C GLY A 24 26.77 -2.40 6.83
N CYS A 25 27.47 -1.27 6.79
CA CYS A 25 26.89 0.04 7.11
C CYS A 25 26.13 0.67 5.92
N ALA A 26 26.60 0.42 4.68
CA ALA A 26 25.95 0.94 3.48
C ALA A 26 24.49 0.47 3.35
N THR A 27 24.22 -0.80 3.61
CA THR A 27 22.88 -1.37 3.48
C THR A 27 21.85 -0.83 4.48
N LYS A 28 22.25 -0.44 5.68
CA LYS A 28 21.34 0.17 6.68
C LYS A 28 21.01 1.61 6.30
N GLN A 29 21.97 2.35 5.80
CA GLN A 29 21.79 3.73 5.39
C GLN A 29 20.89 3.83 4.15
N GLU A 30 21.13 2.98 3.14
CA GLU A 30 20.26 2.90 1.95
C GLU A 30 18.80 2.60 2.30
N ARG A 31 18.56 1.65 3.21
CA ARG A 31 17.21 1.34 3.69
C ARG A 31 16.56 2.52 4.43
N ALA A 32 17.33 3.23 5.24
CA ALA A 32 16.83 4.41 5.96
C ALA A 32 16.47 5.55 4.99
N GLU A 33 17.29 5.77 3.96
CA GLU A 33 17.02 6.77 2.92
C GLU A 33 15.81 6.40 2.06
N GLN A 34 15.67 5.13 1.65
CA GLN A 34 14.50 4.65 0.93
C GLN A 34 13.22 4.84 1.76
N LEU A 35 13.25 4.48 3.03
CA LEU A 35 12.12 4.67 3.93
C LEU A 35 11.75 6.16 4.09
N ALA A 36 12.76 7.03 4.18
CA ALA A 36 12.54 8.48 4.26
C ALA A 36 11.89 9.05 2.98
N ARG A 37 12.35 8.61 1.81
CA ARG A 37 11.76 8.98 0.49
C ARG A 37 10.33 8.48 0.37
N THR A 38 10.07 7.21 0.70
CA THR A 38 8.71 6.62 0.71
C THR A 38 7.79 7.40 1.64
N ARG A 39 8.25 7.74 2.84
CA ARG A 39 7.49 8.54 3.81
C ARG A 39 7.14 9.92 3.28
N GLN A 40 8.07 10.59 2.64
CA GLN A 40 7.83 11.92 2.06
C GLN A 40 6.84 11.83 0.90
N TYR A 41 7.05 10.89 -0.03
CA TYR A 41 6.13 10.64 -1.14
C TYR A 41 4.69 10.42 -0.66
N ILE A 42 4.49 9.53 0.32
CA ILE A 42 3.15 9.22 0.83
C ILE A 42 2.50 10.45 1.47
N LYS A 43 3.26 11.25 2.24
CA LYS A 43 2.74 12.49 2.83
C LYS A 43 2.25 13.45 1.75
N GLU A 44 3.02 13.63 0.69
CA GLU A 44 2.67 14.49 -0.45
C GLU A 44 1.49 13.91 -1.23
N ALA A 45 1.47 12.61 -1.50
CA ALA A 45 0.39 11.92 -2.20
C ALA A 45 -0.94 12.05 -1.45
N VAL A 46 -0.94 11.84 -0.14
CA VAL A 46 -2.14 11.98 0.70
C VAL A 46 -2.60 13.44 0.78
N ALA A 47 -1.67 14.39 0.98
CA ALA A 47 -2.00 15.82 1.06
C ALA A 47 -2.59 16.35 -0.25
N ASN A 48 -2.09 15.89 -1.39
CA ASN A 48 -2.54 16.28 -2.72
C ASN A 48 -3.73 15.46 -3.24
N ARG A 49 -4.23 14.48 -2.46
CA ARG A 49 -5.25 13.51 -2.90
C ARG A 49 -4.87 12.81 -4.21
N GLN A 50 -3.61 12.40 -4.31
CA GLN A 50 -3.06 11.66 -5.45
C GLN A 50 -2.44 10.38 -4.92
N LEU A 51 -3.25 9.37 -4.71
CA LEU A 51 -2.85 8.13 -4.07
C LEU A 51 -3.29 6.94 -4.91
N ARG A 52 -2.37 6.02 -5.17
CA ARG A 52 -2.67 4.71 -5.75
C ARG A 52 -2.18 3.61 -4.82
N ILE A 53 -3.06 2.65 -4.56
CA ILE A 53 -2.79 1.47 -3.73
C ILE A 53 -3.03 0.25 -4.59
N ASP A 54 -1.98 -0.50 -4.89
CA ASP A 54 -2.08 -1.80 -5.53
C ASP A 54 -2.38 -2.86 -4.46
N VAL A 55 -3.42 -3.66 -4.70
CA VAL A 55 -3.91 -4.64 -3.74
C VAL A 55 -3.18 -5.96 -3.88
N ARG A 56 -2.78 -6.55 -2.76
CA ARG A 56 -2.06 -7.83 -2.68
C ARG A 56 -2.93 -8.95 -2.14
N SER A 57 -3.81 -8.65 -1.20
CA SER A 57 -4.74 -9.62 -0.62
C SER A 57 -6.09 -9.00 -0.30
N MET A 58 -7.11 -9.84 -0.27
CA MET A 58 -8.44 -9.50 0.20
C MET A 58 -8.80 -10.36 1.41
N ASN A 59 -9.50 -9.76 2.37
CA ASN A 59 -9.99 -10.41 3.56
C ASN A 59 -11.52 -10.36 3.56
N THR A 60 -12.14 -11.51 3.52
CA THR A 60 -13.60 -11.66 3.47
C THR A 60 -14.12 -12.24 4.77
N MET A 61 -15.33 -11.88 5.16
CA MET A 61 -15.94 -12.41 6.39
C MET A 61 -16.15 -13.93 6.35
N ARG A 62 -16.47 -14.50 5.18
CA ARG A 62 -16.87 -15.90 5.03
C ARG A 62 -15.76 -16.83 4.56
N TYR A 63 -14.85 -16.31 3.74
CA TYR A 63 -13.86 -17.13 3.03
C TYR A 63 -12.43 -16.87 3.48
N GLY A 64 -12.26 -16.01 4.51
CA GLY A 64 -10.95 -15.65 5.04
C GLY A 64 -10.10 -14.81 4.08
N SER A 65 -8.79 -14.84 4.29
CA SER A 65 -7.82 -14.10 3.49
C SER A 65 -7.46 -14.85 2.21
N LYS A 66 -7.37 -14.12 1.10
CA LYS A 66 -6.97 -14.64 -0.22
C LYS A 66 -6.01 -13.68 -0.90
N ILE A 67 -4.95 -14.23 -1.49
CA ILE A 67 -4.05 -13.46 -2.36
C ILE A 67 -4.80 -13.17 -3.66
N VAL A 68 -4.66 -11.95 -4.16
CA VAL A 68 -5.26 -11.52 -5.43
C VAL A 68 -4.17 -11.26 -6.46
N THR A 69 -4.56 -11.25 -7.74
CA THR A 69 -3.65 -10.90 -8.84
C THR A 69 -3.25 -9.42 -8.76
N PRO A 70 -2.06 -9.04 -9.27
CA PRO A 70 -1.54 -7.68 -9.13
C PRO A 70 -2.31 -6.58 -9.87
N ASP A 71 -3.38 -6.93 -10.61
CA ASP A 71 -4.12 -5.98 -11.44
C ASP A 71 -5.11 -5.11 -10.66
N PHE A 72 -5.41 -5.49 -9.40
CA PHE A 72 -6.39 -4.79 -8.58
C PHE A 72 -5.79 -3.60 -7.84
N PHE A 73 -6.49 -2.47 -7.90
CA PHE A 73 -6.04 -1.24 -7.28
C PHE A 73 -7.19 -0.34 -6.81
N LEU A 74 -6.85 0.58 -5.92
CA LEU A 74 -7.65 1.75 -5.55
C LEU A 74 -6.85 3.00 -5.88
N GLU A 75 -7.43 3.91 -6.65
CA GLU A 75 -6.77 5.15 -7.05
C GLU A 75 -7.63 6.36 -6.70
N LEU A 76 -7.00 7.36 -6.10
CA LEU A 76 -7.58 8.65 -5.79
C LEU A 76 -6.86 9.72 -6.61
N ARG A 77 -7.59 10.50 -7.39
CA ARG A 77 -7.10 11.66 -8.14
C ARG A 77 -7.96 12.88 -7.83
N GLY A 78 -7.51 13.74 -6.91
CA GLY A 78 -8.30 14.86 -6.45
C GLY A 78 -9.61 14.40 -5.82
N ASP A 79 -10.73 14.73 -6.44
CA ASP A 79 -12.07 14.34 -5.97
C ASP A 79 -12.65 13.13 -6.73
N THR A 80 -11.84 12.42 -7.52
CA THR A 80 -12.26 11.24 -8.25
C THR A 80 -11.66 9.98 -7.65
N LEU A 81 -12.51 9.01 -7.32
CA LEU A 81 -12.15 7.67 -6.87
C LEU A 81 -12.34 6.68 -8.01
N ARG A 82 -11.27 5.97 -8.34
CA ARG A 82 -11.28 4.83 -9.24
C ARG A 82 -11.02 3.57 -8.44
N SER A 83 -12.03 2.75 -8.32
CA SER A 83 -11.98 1.46 -7.62
C SER A 83 -11.95 0.35 -8.66
N TYR A 84 -10.93 -0.48 -8.64
CA TYR A 84 -10.83 -1.73 -9.39
C TYR A 84 -10.45 -2.84 -8.42
N LEU A 85 -11.44 -3.30 -7.64
CA LEU A 85 -11.24 -4.25 -6.56
C LEU A 85 -12.10 -5.49 -6.76
N PRO A 86 -11.56 -6.69 -6.47
CA PRO A 86 -12.34 -7.92 -6.54
C PRO A 86 -13.37 -7.93 -5.39
N TYR A 87 -14.49 -8.60 -5.58
CA TYR A 87 -15.45 -8.83 -4.52
C TYR A 87 -15.77 -10.32 -4.40
N LEU A 88 -15.66 -10.83 -3.19
CA LEU A 88 -16.06 -12.18 -2.83
C LEU A 88 -16.90 -12.13 -1.56
N GLY A 89 -18.20 -12.17 -1.70
CA GLY A 89 -19.16 -12.05 -0.61
C GLY A 89 -20.58 -12.22 -1.10
N VAL A 90 -21.55 -12.01 -0.22
CA VAL A 90 -22.98 -12.04 -0.59
C VAL A 90 -23.41 -10.61 -0.94
N ALA A 91 -24.04 -10.49 -2.12
CA ALA A 91 -24.79 -9.30 -2.49
C ALA A 91 -26.25 -9.50 -2.09
N HIS A 92 -26.76 -8.62 -1.23
CA HIS A 92 -28.16 -8.69 -0.74
C HIS A 92 -29.17 -8.15 -1.75
N GLN A 93 -28.69 -7.44 -2.78
CA GLN A 93 -29.44 -7.04 -3.95
C GLN A 93 -28.66 -7.43 -5.21
N ALA A 94 -29.37 -7.97 -6.20
CA ALA A 94 -28.74 -8.29 -7.48
C ALA A 94 -28.35 -6.99 -8.20
N PRO A 95 -27.07 -6.84 -8.64
CA PRO A 95 -26.67 -5.68 -9.43
C PRO A 95 -27.44 -5.65 -10.77
N MET A 96 -27.85 -4.45 -11.19
CA MET A 96 -28.67 -4.27 -12.40
C MET A 96 -27.88 -4.51 -13.70
N THR A 97 -26.56 -4.47 -13.66
CA THR A 97 -25.73 -4.44 -14.88
C THR A 97 -24.84 -5.65 -15.10
N SER A 98 -24.34 -6.32 -14.10
CA SER A 98 -23.60 -7.60 -14.26
C SER A 98 -23.28 -8.25 -12.92
N PRO A 99 -23.52 -9.55 -12.73
CA PRO A 99 -23.31 -10.22 -11.44
C PRO A 99 -21.85 -10.40 -11.02
N SER A 100 -20.88 -10.06 -11.87
CA SER A 100 -19.49 -10.47 -11.70
C SER A 100 -18.46 -9.33 -11.57
N GLU A 101 -18.87 -8.08 -11.59
CA GLU A 101 -17.93 -6.96 -11.71
C GLU A 101 -17.47 -6.36 -10.38
N GLY A 102 -17.20 -7.14 -9.35
CA GLY A 102 -16.48 -6.68 -8.15
C GLY A 102 -16.89 -5.28 -7.64
N LEU A 103 -15.94 -4.51 -7.18
CA LEU A 103 -16.07 -3.10 -6.81
C LEU A 103 -15.37 -2.24 -7.89
N ASN A 104 -15.82 -2.39 -9.14
CA ASN A 104 -15.19 -1.77 -10.31
C ASN A 104 -16.02 -0.57 -10.77
N PHE A 105 -15.57 0.63 -10.42
CA PHE A 105 -16.24 1.88 -10.81
C PHE A 105 -15.29 3.07 -10.69
N GLU A 106 -15.68 4.14 -11.36
CA GLU A 106 -15.09 5.47 -11.19
C GLU A 106 -16.20 6.45 -10.85
N THR A 107 -15.99 7.25 -9.83
CA THR A 107 -17.00 8.22 -9.36
C THR A 107 -16.36 9.40 -8.65
N VAL A 108 -17.08 10.51 -8.61
CA VAL A 108 -16.70 11.67 -7.80
C VAL A 108 -17.05 11.40 -6.34
N LEU A 109 -16.16 11.80 -5.43
CA LEU A 109 -16.34 11.63 -3.99
C LEU A 109 -17.54 12.45 -3.50
N LYS A 110 -18.32 11.87 -2.60
CA LYS A 110 -19.36 12.59 -1.87
C LYS A 110 -18.79 13.28 -0.62
N SER A 111 -17.86 12.61 0.07
CA SER A 111 -17.13 13.19 1.18
C SER A 111 -15.70 12.64 1.22
N TYR A 112 -14.79 13.42 1.80
CA TYR A 112 -13.41 13.06 2.05
C TYR A 112 -12.96 13.66 3.37
N GLN A 113 -12.48 12.82 4.26
CA GLN A 113 -11.87 13.23 5.52
C GLN A 113 -10.51 12.57 5.67
N GLN A 114 -9.52 13.36 6.09
CA GLN A 114 -8.18 12.88 6.38
C GLN A 114 -7.83 13.19 7.82
N THR A 115 -7.32 12.21 8.53
CA THR A 115 -6.82 12.34 9.90
C THR A 115 -5.47 11.64 10.03
N ASN A 116 -4.67 12.07 10.99
CA ASN A 116 -3.39 11.44 11.30
C ASN A 116 -3.43 10.93 12.76
N PRO A 117 -4.05 9.76 13.00
CA PRO A 117 -4.22 9.25 14.36
C PRO A 117 -2.91 8.84 15.03
N LYS A 118 -1.86 8.61 14.22
CA LYS A 118 -0.51 8.27 14.67
C LYS A 118 0.54 8.98 13.80
N THR A 119 1.76 9.05 14.30
CA THR A 119 2.89 9.72 13.63
C THR A 119 3.31 9.05 12.31
N ASP A 120 2.97 7.77 12.15
CA ASP A 120 3.34 6.91 11.02
C ASP A 120 2.14 6.44 10.17
N LEU A 121 0.96 7.00 10.43
CA LEU A 121 -0.31 6.57 9.84
C LEU A 121 -1.14 7.77 9.40
N ALA A 122 -1.55 7.81 8.16
CA ALA A 122 -2.64 8.64 7.67
C ALA A 122 -3.90 7.79 7.50
N ARG A 123 -5.03 8.27 8.02
CA ARG A 123 -6.35 7.67 7.82
C ARG A 123 -7.16 8.55 6.90
N ILE A 124 -7.77 7.92 5.90
CA ILE A 124 -8.62 8.57 4.90
C ILE A 124 -9.97 7.88 4.92
N ASP A 125 -11.02 8.66 5.17
CA ASP A 125 -12.39 8.21 5.14
C ASP A 125 -13.09 8.84 3.92
N ILE A 126 -13.65 8.00 3.05
CA ILE A 126 -14.26 8.40 1.78
C ILE A 126 -15.69 7.86 1.72
N GLU A 127 -16.62 8.70 1.30
CA GLU A 127 -17.94 8.28 0.85
C GLU A 127 -18.04 8.41 -0.67
N ALA A 128 -18.46 7.35 -1.31
CA ALA A 128 -18.64 7.26 -2.75
C ALA A 128 -20.04 6.73 -3.09
N LYS A 129 -20.73 7.37 -4.04
CA LYS A 129 -22.04 6.95 -4.49
C LYS A 129 -21.99 6.62 -5.97
N THR A 130 -22.45 5.44 -6.31
CA THR A 130 -22.68 5.00 -7.68
C THR A 130 -24.18 4.96 -7.99
N LYS A 131 -24.54 4.56 -9.17
CA LYS A 131 -25.96 4.33 -9.52
C LYS A 131 -26.57 3.14 -8.78
N GLU A 132 -25.72 2.20 -8.34
CA GLU A 132 -26.16 0.91 -7.78
C GLU A 132 -26.03 0.85 -6.26
N ASP A 133 -25.04 1.56 -5.67
CA ASP A 133 -24.72 1.39 -4.26
C ASP A 133 -24.06 2.64 -3.65
N PHE A 134 -24.05 2.67 -2.34
CA PHE A 134 -23.32 3.65 -1.55
C PHE A 134 -22.20 2.96 -0.78
N PHE A 135 -20.97 3.44 -0.99
CA PHE A 135 -19.75 2.86 -0.43
C PHE A 135 -19.11 3.80 0.58
N VAL A 136 -18.62 3.22 1.66
CA VAL A 136 -17.77 3.89 2.64
C VAL A 136 -16.42 3.17 2.66
N TYR A 137 -15.36 3.91 2.36
CA TYR A 137 -13.98 3.45 2.40
C TYR A 137 -13.30 4.00 3.62
N HIS A 138 -12.68 3.14 4.40
CA HIS A 138 -11.72 3.50 5.44
C HIS A 138 -10.35 3.00 5.00
N ILE A 139 -9.44 3.93 4.75
CA ILE A 139 -8.12 3.63 4.20
C ILE A 139 -7.07 4.06 5.21
N ASP A 140 -6.35 3.10 5.76
CA ASP A 140 -5.20 3.31 6.63
C ASP A 140 -3.92 3.20 5.80
N VAL A 141 -3.22 4.32 5.62
CA VAL A 141 -1.97 4.41 4.86
C VAL A 141 -0.81 4.59 5.82
N PHE A 142 0.03 3.57 5.91
CA PHE A 142 1.25 3.61 6.70
C PHE A 142 2.38 4.29 5.91
N TYR A 143 3.15 5.14 6.56
CA TYR A 143 4.29 5.81 5.90
C TYR A 143 5.45 4.87 5.55
N THR A 144 5.29 3.58 5.79
CA THR A 144 6.16 2.50 5.29
C THR A 144 5.83 2.05 3.86
N GLY A 145 4.72 2.53 3.29
CA GLY A 145 4.21 2.11 1.98
C GLY A 145 3.06 1.11 2.06
N LYS A 146 2.80 0.51 3.20
CA LYS A 146 1.67 -0.43 3.37
C LYS A 146 0.36 0.32 3.50
N ALA A 147 -0.73 -0.28 3.04
CA ALA A 147 -2.06 0.26 3.20
C ALA A 147 -3.08 -0.83 3.49
N VAL A 148 -4.10 -0.48 4.25
CA VAL A 148 -5.28 -1.32 4.51
C VAL A 148 -6.52 -0.55 4.07
N ILE A 149 -7.34 -1.17 3.24
CA ILE A 149 -8.58 -0.60 2.71
C ILE A 149 -9.73 -1.43 3.27
N SER A 150 -10.64 -0.80 4.01
CA SER A 150 -11.88 -1.42 4.45
C SER A 150 -13.05 -0.80 3.71
N VAL A 151 -13.87 -1.63 3.05
CA VAL A 151 -15.01 -1.19 2.26
C VAL A 151 -16.29 -1.71 2.88
N ARG A 152 -17.24 -0.80 3.09
CA ARG A 152 -18.61 -1.12 3.48
C ARG A 152 -19.56 -0.60 2.42
N SER A 153 -20.60 -1.36 2.12
CA SER A 153 -21.67 -0.96 1.21
C SER A 153 -23.02 -1.24 1.85
N GLN A 154 -24.09 -0.68 1.29
CA GLN A 154 -25.43 -0.91 1.80
C GLN A 154 -25.97 -2.30 1.43
N HIS A 155 -25.50 -2.84 0.30
CA HIS A 155 -26.08 -4.05 -0.30
C HIS A 155 -25.13 -5.23 -0.35
N ARG A 156 -23.92 -5.13 0.22
CA ARG A 156 -22.89 -6.18 0.17
C ARG A 156 -22.24 -6.39 1.53
N ASP A 157 -21.75 -7.59 1.79
CA ASP A 157 -20.95 -7.88 2.97
C ASP A 157 -19.68 -7.00 3.00
N PRO A 158 -19.24 -6.54 4.18
CA PRO A 158 -17.99 -5.81 4.31
C PRO A 158 -16.80 -6.63 3.84
N ILE A 159 -15.83 -5.96 3.21
CA ILE A 159 -14.59 -6.57 2.74
C ILE A 159 -13.41 -5.64 3.05
N SER A 160 -12.24 -6.21 3.30
CA SER A 160 -11.02 -5.43 3.43
C SER A 160 -9.89 -5.96 2.56
N PHE A 161 -8.94 -5.10 2.27
CA PHE A 161 -7.81 -5.38 1.39
C PHE A 161 -6.54 -4.91 2.04
N ASP A 162 -5.46 -5.68 1.85
CA ASP A 162 -4.12 -5.24 2.16
C ASP A 162 -3.39 -4.95 0.84
N GLY A 163 -2.66 -3.84 0.81
CA GLY A 163 -1.98 -3.38 -0.38
C GLY A 163 -0.76 -2.53 -0.08
N GLU A 164 -0.18 -2.00 -1.14
CA GLU A 164 0.99 -1.14 -1.10
C GLU A 164 0.74 0.12 -1.93
N VAL A 165 1.18 1.25 -1.38
CA VAL A 165 1.17 2.53 -2.10
C VAL A 165 2.23 2.47 -3.20
N VAL A 166 1.83 2.77 -4.41
CA VAL A 166 2.71 2.84 -5.59
C VAL A 166 2.77 4.26 -6.15
N GLU A 167 3.89 4.57 -6.78
CA GLU A 167 4.05 5.84 -7.47
C GLU A 167 3.13 5.89 -8.69
N MET A 168 2.38 6.99 -8.81
CA MET A 168 1.49 7.18 -9.97
C MET A 168 2.31 7.67 -11.16
N GLU A 169 2.20 6.99 -12.29
CA GLU A 169 2.74 7.49 -13.55
C GLU A 169 2.03 8.81 -13.92
N ARG A 170 2.85 9.80 -14.28
CA ARG A 170 2.39 11.14 -14.68
C ARG A 170 1.87 11.13 -16.11
#